data_b4bbbe64e04490d9c60639c2a0ffe9d7
#
_entry.id   b4bbbe64e04490d9c60639c2a0ffe9d7
#
_cell.length_a   1.000
_cell.length_b   1.000
_cell.length_c   1.000
_cell.angle_alpha   90.00
_cell.angle_beta   90.00
_cell.angle_gamma   90.00
#
_symmetry.space_group_name_H-M   'P 1'
#
loop_
_entity.id
_entity.type
_entity.pdbx_description
1 polymer ?
#
loop_
_entity_poly.entity_id
_entity_poly.type
_entity_poly.pdbx_seq_one_letter_code
_entity_poly.pdbx_strand_id
1 'polypeptide(L)'
;LFWLLLLLALLNLVVYIETPSRYIFFINLLISIFTFAFFLYFFRNPAREVEVDDENLIIAPADGRVVVIEPVEEYEFFEGKKMMQISIFMSVLSVHANWIPLSGTVKYVRHYKGRHIAAYLPKSSHENEHSSVVIENANGIQIMMRQIAGALARRIVTYVAENTSCNINEHLGFIKFGSRVDLFIPMESEIFVDLGEATIGNETIIA
;
A
#
# COMPACT_ATOMS: atom_id res chain seq x y z
N LEU A 1 8.26 10.15 13.40
CA LEU A 1 9.47 9.55 13.96
C LEU A 1 10.13 10.43 15.03
N PHE A 2 10.26 11.75 14.82
CA PHE A 2 10.83 12.66 15.82
C PHE A 2 10.17 12.54 17.21
N TRP A 3 8.83 12.60 17.27
CA TRP A 3 8.09 12.48 18.53
C TRP A 3 8.24 11.10 19.19
N LEU A 4 8.38 10.04 18.40
CA LEU A 4 8.66 8.70 18.91
C LEU A 4 10.04 8.65 19.57
N LEU A 5 11.05 9.19 18.91
CA LEU A 5 12.41 9.26 19.45
C LEU A 5 12.43 10.02 20.79
N LEU A 6 11.76 11.17 20.85
CA LEU A 6 11.67 11.98 22.06
C LEU A 6 10.97 11.22 23.20
N LEU A 7 9.85 10.53 22.89
CA LEU A 7 9.12 9.72 23.86
C LEU A 7 9.99 8.58 24.41
N LEU A 8 10.68 7.85 23.54
CA LEU A 8 11.58 6.76 23.95
C LEU A 8 12.76 7.27 24.77
N ALA A 9 13.35 8.42 24.41
CA ALA A 9 14.42 9.05 25.18
C ALA A 9 13.93 9.45 26.58
N LEU A 10 12.76 10.06 26.69
CA LEU A 10 12.17 10.44 27.97
C LEU A 10 11.87 9.21 28.84
N LEU A 11 11.32 8.13 28.23
CA LEU A 11 11.06 6.88 28.94
C LEU A 11 12.36 6.28 29.50
N ASN A 12 13.43 6.25 28.70
CA ASN A 12 14.72 5.76 29.15
C ASN A 12 15.31 6.62 30.27
N LEU A 13 15.13 7.94 30.22
CA LEU A 13 15.56 8.85 31.29
C LEU A 13 14.83 8.57 32.60
N VAL A 14 13.50 8.40 32.54
CA VAL A 14 12.68 8.07 33.70
C VAL A 14 13.12 6.72 34.30
N VAL A 15 13.28 5.68 33.47
CA VAL A 15 13.75 4.36 33.94
C VAL A 15 15.13 4.45 34.56
N TYR A 16 16.03 5.29 34.03
CA TYR A 16 17.37 5.49 34.58
C TYR A 16 17.34 6.13 35.97
N ILE A 17 16.43 7.08 36.20
CA ILE A 17 16.31 7.81 37.48
C ILE A 17 15.58 6.96 38.53
N GLU A 18 14.46 6.32 38.15
CA GLU A 18 13.57 5.66 39.09
C GLU A 18 13.99 4.22 39.44
N THR A 19 14.77 3.56 38.59
CA THR A 19 15.17 2.17 38.85
C THR A 19 16.60 2.03 39.31
N PRO A 20 16.87 1.41 40.49
CA PRO A 20 18.24 1.14 40.95
C PRO A 20 18.94 0.06 40.13
N SER A 21 18.17 -0.78 39.40
CA SER A 21 18.72 -1.89 38.61
C SER A 21 19.19 -1.44 37.23
N ARG A 22 20.49 -1.49 37.00
CA ARG A 22 21.10 -1.21 35.69
C ARG A 22 20.63 -2.20 34.60
N TYR A 23 20.31 -3.42 34.98
CA TYR A 23 19.80 -4.43 34.03
C TYR A 23 18.45 -4.01 33.43
N ILE A 24 17.51 -3.49 34.22
CA ILE A 24 16.21 -2.99 33.77
C ILE A 24 16.41 -1.82 32.78
N PHE A 25 17.31 -0.90 33.09
CA PHE A 25 17.63 0.20 32.18
C PHE A 25 18.16 -0.30 30.83
N PHE A 26 19.14 -1.23 30.82
CA PHE A 26 19.69 -1.75 29.58
C PHE A 26 18.66 -2.53 28.75
N ILE A 27 17.78 -3.31 29.40
CA ILE A 27 16.69 -4.00 28.69
C ILE A 27 15.74 -2.98 28.05
N ASN A 28 15.32 -1.96 28.80
CA ASN A 28 14.45 -0.89 28.28
C ASN A 28 15.10 -0.13 27.12
N LEU A 29 16.39 0.17 27.23
CA LEU A 29 17.17 0.82 26.17
C LEU A 29 17.20 -0.04 24.89
N LEU A 30 17.45 -1.35 25.04
CA LEU A 30 17.48 -2.30 23.92
C LEU A 30 16.10 -2.37 23.22
N ILE A 31 15.04 -2.46 24.00
CA ILE A 31 13.66 -2.45 23.48
C ILE A 31 13.38 -1.14 22.73
N SER A 32 13.81 0.00 23.28
CA SER A 32 13.63 1.31 22.66
C SER A 32 14.37 1.43 21.33
N ILE A 33 15.61 0.94 21.27
CA ILE A 33 16.41 0.91 20.03
C ILE A 33 15.72 0.05 18.98
N PHE A 34 15.29 -1.17 19.37
CA PHE A 34 14.62 -2.08 18.47
C PHE A 34 13.30 -1.50 17.94
N THR A 35 12.50 -0.90 18.83
CA THR A 35 11.25 -0.22 18.47
C THR A 35 11.51 0.91 17.47
N PHE A 36 12.48 1.76 17.75
CA PHE A 36 12.81 2.88 16.85
C PHE A 36 13.30 2.39 15.48
N ALA A 37 14.20 1.39 15.47
CA ALA A 37 14.69 0.77 14.24
C ALA A 37 13.56 0.13 13.42
N PHE A 38 12.60 -0.55 14.08
CA PHE A 38 11.43 -1.10 13.41
C PHE A 38 10.60 -0.01 12.72
N PHE A 39 10.33 1.11 13.37
CA PHE A 39 9.59 2.20 12.75
C PHE A 39 10.37 2.90 11.63
N LEU A 40 11.69 3.03 11.74
CA LEU A 40 12.53 3.50 10.63
C LEU A 40 12.41 2.58 9.41
N TYR A 41 12.50 1.27 9.64
CA TYR A 41 12.37 0.27 8.60
C TYR A 41 10.96 0.28 7.97
N PHE A 42 9.92 0.35 8.80
CA PHE A 42 8.53 0.35 8.35
C PHE A 42 8.19 1.56 7.47
N PHE A 43 8.65 2.75 7.85
CA PHE A 43 8.40 3.99 7.11
C PHE A 43 9.48 4.29 6.06
N ARG A 44 10.28 3.29 5.69
CA ARG A 44 11.25 3.47 4.60
C ARG A 44 10.53 3.77 3.29
N ASN A 45 11.10 4.65 2.52
CA ASN A 45 10.63 5.02 1.19
C ASN A 45 11.81 4.95 0.22
N PRO A 46 12.06 3.79 -0.40
CA PRO A 46 13.15 3.66 -1.36
C PRO A 46 12.86 4.47 -2.61
N ALA A 47 13.87 5.16 -3.13
CA ALA A 47 13.82 5.75 -4.46
C ALA A 47 13.84 4.61 -5.48
N ARG A 48 12.83 4.56 -6.32
CA ARG A 48 12.66 3.58 -7.39
C ARG A 48 12.19 4.30 -8.63
N GLU A 49 12.82 4.02 -9.73
CA GLU A 49 12.47 4.57 -11.03
C GLU A 49 12.44 3.44 -12.03
N VAL A 50 11.39 3.37 -12.84
CA VAL A 50 11.24 2.44 -13.94
C VAL A 50 11.08 3.23 -15.22
N GLU A 51 11.83 2.86 -16.25
CA GLU A 51 11.62 3.34 -17.61
C GLU A 51 10.62 2.41 -18.30
N VAL A 52 9.55 2.98 -18.83
CA VAL A 52 8.45 2.23 -19.47
C VAL A 52 8.30 2.78 -20.88
N ASP A 53 8.57 1.92 -21.86
CA ASP A 53 8.47 2.26 -23.29
C ASP A 53 7.02 2.16 -23.81
N ASP A 54 6.15 1.36 -23.15
CA ASP A 54 4.76 1.19 -23.52
C ASP A 54 3.84 1.86 -22.47
N GLU A 55 3.07 2.85 -22.92
CA GLU A 55 2.11 3.59 -22.08
C GLU A 55 0.95 2.72 -21.54
N ASN A 56 0.80 1.49 -22.01
CA ASN A 56 -0.23 0.57 -21.56
C ASN A 56 0.24 -0.38 -20.45
N LEU A 57 1.55 -0.44 -20.18
CA LEU A 57 2.08 -1.29 -19.13
C LEU A 57 1.58 -0.85 -17.76
N ILE A 58 1.14 -1.84 -16.99
CA ILE A 58 0.66 -1.68 -15.62
C ILE A 58 1.73 -2.19 -14.67
N ILE A 59 2.25 -1.29 -13.83
CA ILE A 59 3.33 -1.58 -12.89
C ILE A 59 2.73 -1.87 -11.50
N ALA A 60 3.40 -2.74 -10.75
CA ALA A 60 2.97 -3.07 -9.39
C ALA A 60 2.89 -1.81 -8.51
N PRO A 61 1.73 -1.52 -7.90
CA PRO A 61 1.55 -0.36 -7.05
C PRO A 61 2.14 -0.53 -5.66
N ALA A 62 2.61 -1.72 -5.29
CA ALA A 62 3.04 -2.03 -3.93
C ALA A 62 4.02 -3.18 -3.86
N ASP A 63 4.85 -3.17 -2.80
CA ASP A 63 5.60 -4.34 -2.36
C ASP A 63 4.66 -5.34 -1.70
N GLY A 64 4.75 -6.60 -2.08
CA GLY A 64 3.94 -7.61 -1.44
C GLY A 64 4.00 -8.96 -2.10
N ARG A 65 2.91 -9.68 -1.98
CA ARG A 65 2.71 -10.98 -2.63
C ARG A 65 1.35 -11.01 -3.28
N VAL A 66 1.29 -11.47 -4.52
CA VAL A 66 0.02 -11.68 -5.24
C VAL A 66 -0.77 -12.78 -4.53
N VAL A 67 -1.98 -12.46 -4.08
CA VAL A 67 -2.86 -13.39 -3.33
C VAL A 67 -4.17 -13.69 -4.04
N VAL A 68 -4.53 -12.91 -5.06
CA VAL A 68 -5.72 -13.12 -5.89
C VAL A 68 -5.39 -12.73 -7.33
N ILE A 69 -5.81 -13.56 -8.29
CA ILE A 69 -5.93 -13.25 -9.71
C ILE A 69 -7.23 -13.91 -10.17
N GLU A 70 -8.30 -13.13 -10.31
CA GLU A 70 -9.61 -13.66 -10.70
C GLU A 70 -10.48 -12.62 -11.41
N PRO A 71 -11.37 -13.04 -12.33
CA PRO A 71 -12.36 -12.14 -12.90
C PRO A 71 -13.44 -11.80 -11.87
N VAL A 72 -13.77 -10.52 -11.78
CA VAL A 72 -14.82 -10.01 -10.89
C VAL A 72 -15.73 -9.01 -11.62
N GLU A 73 -16.97 -8.85 -11.17
CA GLU A 73 -17.83 -7.74 -11.57
C GLU A 73 -17.59 -6.55 -10.65
N GLU A 74 -17.17 -5.42 -11.21
CA GLU A 74 -16.85 -4.22 -10.45
C GLU A 74 -18.00 -3.21 -10.52
N TYR A 75 -18.61 -2.90 -9.37
CA TYR A 75 -19.83 -2.08 -9.28
C TYR A 75 -19.60 -0.65 -8.77
N GLU A 76 -18.44 -0.33 -8.21
CA GLU A 76 -18.18 0.99 -7.63
C GLU A 76 -18.03 2.08 -8.69
N PHE A 77 -17.30 1.77 -9.77
CA PHE A 77 -17.05 2.71 -10.87
C PHE A 77 -17.44 2.13 -12.24
N PHE A 78 -17.23 0.84 -12.47
CA PHE A 78 -17.41 0.20 -13.77
C PHE A 78 -18.82 -0.40 -13.99
N GLU A 79 -19.78 -0.10 -13.11
CA GLU A 79 -21.22 -0.43 -13.27
C GLU A 79 -21.49 -1.92 -13.55
N GLY A 80 -20.71 -2.83 -12.96
CA GLY A 80 -20.83 -4.27 -13.14
C GLY A 80 -20.06 -4.83 -14.34
N LYS A 81 -19.19 -4.04 -14.97
CA LYS A 81 -18.26 -4.55 -15.97
C LYS A 81 -17.34 -5.61 -15.35
N LYS A 82 -17.09 -6.69 -16.10
CA LYS A 82 -16.10 -7.68 -15.72
C LYS A 82 -14.70 -7.10 -15.85
N MET A 83 -13.94 -7.18 -14.77
CA MET A 83 -12.55 -6.76 -14.67
C MET A 83 -11.71 -7.91 -14.11
N MET A 84 -10.43 -7.95 -14.44
CA MET A 84 -9.49 -8.86 -13.79
C MET A 84 -9.01 -8.20 -12.50
N GLN A 85 -9.26 -8.83 -11.37
CA GLN A 85 -8.75 -8.39 -10.07
C GLN A 85 -7.41 -9.06 -9.78
N ILE A 86 -6.39 -8.25 -9.49
CA ILE A 86 -5.09 -8.69 -9.01
C ILE A 86 -4.87 -8.06 -7.64
N SER A 87 -4.69 -8.89 -6.61
CA SER A 87 -4.55 -8.42 -5.24
C SER A 87 -3.17 -8.68 -4.68
N ILE A 88 -2.55 -7.64 -4.14
CA ILE A 88 -1.21 -7.68 -3.56
C ILE A 88 -1.33 -7.49 -2.05
N PHE A 89 -1.01 -8.53 -1.27
CA PHE A 89 -0.96 -8.46 0.19
C PHE A 89 0.38 -7.91 0.66
N MET A 90 0.33 -6.88 1.49
CA MET A 90 1.50 -6.20 2.05
C MET A 90 1.67 -6.63 3.50
N SER A 91 2.74 -7.36 3.78
CA SER A 91 3.12 -7.72 5.16
C SER A 91 3.66 -6.51 5.91
N VAL A 92 3.76 -6.58 7.24
CA VAL A 92 4.36 -5.51 8.06
C VAL A 92 5.84 -5.22 7.73
N LEU A 93 6.50 -6.13 7.03
CA LEU A 93 7.89 -5.97 6.58
C LEU A 93 8.01 -5.40 5.16
N SER A 94 6.90 -5.31 4.41
CA SER A 94 6.85 -4.70 3.08
C SER A 94 7.02 -3.18 3.16
N VAL A 95 7.42 -2.54 2.07
CA VAL A 95 7.31 -1.08 1.92
C VAL A 95 5.83 -0.73 1.81
N HIS A 96 5.37 0.24 2.59
CA HIS A 96 3.95 0.62 2.65
C HIS A 96 3.60 1.86 1.83
N ALA A 97 4.57 2.41 1.09
CA ALA A 97 4.29 3.37 0.03
C ALA A 97 3.57 2.67 -1.12
N ASN A 98 2.66 3.38 -1.77
CA ASN A 98 1.99 2.91 -2.96
C ASN A 98 2.30 3.86 -4.11
N TRP A 99 2.58 3.29 -5.28
CA TRP A 99 2.94 4.00 -6.50
C TRP A 99 1.78 4.03 -7.49
N ILE A 100 1.84 4.98 -8.42
CA ILE A 100 0.92 5.07 -9.57
C ILE A 100 1.20 3.88 -10.49
N PRO A 101 0.22 3.00 -10.74
CA PRO A 101 0.42 1.80 -11.56
C PRO A 101 0.39 2.07 -13.06
N LEU A 102 -0.20 3.18 -13.50
CA LEU A 102 -0.39 3.56 -14.90
C LEU A 102 -0.38 5.07 -15.03
N SER A 103 0.40 5.61 -15.98
CA SER A 103 0.39 7.05 -16.26
C SER A 103 -0.91 7.47 -16.94
N GLY A 104 -1.46 8.63 -16.55
CA GLY A 104 -2.71 9.10 -17.14
C GLY A 104 -3.38 10.23 -16.37
N THR A 105 -4.69 10.25 -16.45
CA THR A 105 -5.55 11.19 -15.73
C THR A 105 -6.38 10.47 -14.69
N VAL A 106 -6.41 10.99 -13.48
CA VAL A 106 -7.25 10.47 -12.40
C VAL A 106 -8.71 10.85 -12.66
N LYS A 107 -9.56 9.85 -12.86
CA LYS A 107 -11.01 10.03 -13.17
C LYS A 107 -11.88 9.96 -11.94
N TYR A 108 -11.43 9.30 -10.89
CA TYR A 108 -12.23 9.04 -9.71
C TYR A 108 -11.33 8.87 -8.49
N VAL A 109 -11.73 9.47 -7.37
CA VAL A 109 -11.10 9.27 -6.05
C VAL A 109 -12.18 9.21 -5.00
N ARG A 110 -12.32 8.10 -4.29
CA ARG A 110 -13.26 7.95 -3.18
C ARG A 110 -12.62 7.23 -2.01
N HIS A 111 -12.97 7.69 -0.82
CA HIS A 111 -12.58 7.07 0.43
C HIS A 111 -13.83 6.56 1.16
N TYR A 112 -13.81 5.29 1.52
CA TYR A 112 -14.91 4.62 2.21
C TYR A 112 -14.49 4.21 3.60
N LYS A 113 -15.27 4.64 4.59
CA LYS A 113 -15.12 4.14 5.96
C LYS A 113 -15.61 2.70 6.03
N GLY A 114 -14.91 1.87 6.76
CA GLY A 114 -15.26 0.45 6.87
C GLY A 114 -14.72 -0.19 8.14
N ARG A 115 -14.74 -1.50 8.16
CA ARG A 115 -14.18 -2.32 9.24
C ARG A 115 -12.65 -2.41 9.09
N HIS A 116 -12.02 -3.05 10.05
CA HIS A 116 -10.59 -3.33 10.08
C HIS A 116 -10.37 -4.83 10.32
N ILE A 117 -10.84 -5.67 9.40
CA ILE A 117 -10.55 -7.10 9.41
C ILE A 117 -9.20 -7.37 8.74
N ALA A 118 -8.65 -8.58 8.95
CA ALA A 118 -7.36 -8.94 8.38
C ALA A 118 -7.37 -8.83 6.84
N ALA A 119 -6.43 -8.08 6.26
CA ALA A 119 -6.42 -7.71 4.85
C ALA A 119 -6.23 -8.91 3.89
N TYR A 120 -5.71 -10.03 4.36
CA TYR A 120 -5.58 -11.25 3.55
C TYR A 120 -6.92 -11.99 3.34
N LEU A 121 -7.97 -11.65 4.09
CA LEU A 121 -9.29 -12.27 3.92
C LEU A 121 -10.00 -11.71 2.68
N PRO A 122 -10.69 -12.54 1.86
CA PRO A 122 -11.39 -12.08 0.66
C PRO A 122 -12.40 -10.96 0.93
N LYS A 123 -13.13 -11.04 2.04
CA LYS A 123 -14.14 -10.02 2.44
C LYS A 123 -13.55 -8.64 2.74
N SER A 124 -12.24 -8.53 2.96
CA SER A 124 -11.59 -7.25 3.29
C SER A 124 -11.74 -6.22 2.18
N SER A 125 -11.83 -6.62 0.92
CA SER A 125 -11.97 -5.72 -0.23
C SER A 125 -13.23 -4.85 -0.18
N HIS A 126 -14.30 -5.33 0.44
CA HIS A 126 -15.60 -4.66 0.49
C HIS A 126 -15.98 -4.16 1.89
N GLU A 127 -15.51 -4.82 2.94
CA GLU A 127 -15.91 -4.50 4.31
C GLU A 127 -14.96 -3.53 5.01
N ASN A 128 -13.68 -3.50 4.62
CA ASN A 128 -12.68 -2.65 5.26
C ASN A 128 -12.73 -1.20 4.75
N GLU A 129 -12.19 -0.31 5.58
CA GLU A 129 -11.85 1.04 5.14
C GLU A 129 -10.94 0.94 3.91
N HIS A 130 -11.31 1.63 2.83
CA HIS A 130 -10.58 1.61 1.58
C HIS A 130 -10.64 2.94 0.85
N SER A 131 -9.68 3.15 -0.04
CA SER A 131 -9.64 4.27 -0.98
C SER A 131 -9.50 3.72 -2.39
N SER A 132 -10.42 4.09 -3.29
CA SER A 132 -10.42 3.69 -4.69
C SER A 132 -10.03 4.86 -5.56
N VAL A 133 -9.13 4.61 -6.51
CA VAL A 133 -8.63 5.58 -7.50
C VAL A 133 -8.76 4.95 -8.88
N VAL A 134 -9.42 5.63 -9.82
CA VAL A 134 -9.45 5.22 -11.23
C VAL A 134 -8.55 6.12 -12.05
N ILE A 135 -7.70 5.52 -12.85
CA ILE A 135 -6.77 6.19 -13.76
C ILE A 135 -7.10 5.78 -15.20
N GLU A 136 -7.13 6.73 -16.11
CA GLU A 136 -7.29 6.54 -17.54
C GLU A 136 -6.04 7.05 -18.27
N ASN A 137 -5.41 6.18 -19.06
CA ASN A 137 -4.26 6.56 -19.85
C ASN A 137 -4.65 7.31 -21.14
N ALA A 138 -3.67 7.74 -21.95
CA ALA A 138 -3.89 8.45 -23.20
C ALA A 138 -4.65 7.62 -24.25
N ASN A 139 -4.58 6.28 -24.17
CA ASN A 139 -5.25 5.34 -25.06
C ASN A 139 -6.68 4.99 -24.62
N GLY A 140 -7.19 5.60 -23.52
CA GLY A 140 -8.53 5.34 -22.98
C GLY A 140 -8.63 4.06 -22.13
N ILE A 141 -7.51 3.43 -21.80
CA ILE A 141 -7.50 2.27 -20.89
C ILE A 141 -7.73 2.78 -19.47
N GLN A 142 -8.77 2.25 -18.83
CA GLN A 142 -9.11 2.57 -17.44
C GLN A 142 -8.79 1.41 -16.53
N ILE A 143 -8.11 1.70 -15.45
CA ILE A 143 -7.84 0.77 -14.35
C ILE A 143 -8.29 1.37 -13.03
N MET A 144 -8.65 0.53 -12.06
CA MET A 144 -8.89 0.99 -10.69
C MET A 144 -7.89 0.36 -9.73
N MET A 145 -7.33 1.19 -8.87
CA MET A 145 -6.54 0.77 -7.74
C MET A 145 -7.31 1.03 -6.45
N ARG A 146 -7.48 0.01 -5.63
CA ARG A 146 -8.12 0.11 -4.30
C ARG A 146 -7.10 -0.17 -3.21
N GLN A 147 -6.81 0.83 -2.38
CA GLN A 147 -6.02 0.70 -1.16
C GLN A 147 -6.94 0.20 -0.04
N ILE A 148 -6.60 -0.88 0.65
CA ILE A 148 -7.44 -1.53 1.66
C ILE A 148 -6.70 -1.58 2.98
N ALA A 149 -7.31 -1.02 4.02
CA ALA A 149 -6.80 -1.10 5.38
C ALA A 149 -6.91 -2.53 5.93
N GLY A 150 -5.99 -2.92 6.80
CA GLY A 150 -6.01 -4.21 7.49
C GLY A 150 -6.37 -4.08 8.97
N ALA A 151 -6.21 -5.15 9.74
CA ALA A 151 -6.58 -5.20 11.15
C ALA A 151 -5.79 -4.19 12.02
N LEU A 152 -4.54 -3.91 11.67
CA LEU A 152 -3.69 -2.93 12.36
C LEU A 152 -3.66 -1.58 11.62
N ALA A 153 -3.99 -1.57 10.32
CA ALA A 153 -4.01 -0.37 9.50
C ALA A 153 -5.29 0.43 9.79
N ARG A 154 -5.13 1.63 10.32
CA ARG A 154 -6.24 2.54 10.62
C ARG A 154 -6.21 3.82 9.81
N ARG A 155 -5.33 3.93 8.82
CA ARG A 155 -5.22 5.14 8.02
C ARG A 155 -4.65 4.86 6.63
N ILE A 156 -5.44 5.21 5.64
CA ILE A 156 -5.04 5.30 4.24
C ILE A 156 -4.82 6.79 3.92
N VAL A 157 -3.74 7.08 3.21
CA VAL A 157 -3.46 8.41 2.68
C VAL A 157 -3.36 8.27 1.17
N THR A 158 -4.17 9.03 0.45
CA THR A 158 -4.18 9.13 -1.01
C THR A 158 -3.73 10.53 -1.39
N TYR A 159 -2.74 10.66 -2.28
CA TYR A 159 -2.12 11.95 -2.63
C TYR A 159 -2.70 12.57 -3.89
N VAL A 160 -3.37 11.77 -4.72
CA VAL A 160 -3.94 12.21 -5.99
C VAL A 160 -5.35 12.79 -5.81
N ALA A 161 -5.78 13.64 -6.75
CA ALA A 161 -7.11 14.22 -6.80
C ALA A 161 -7.76 13.98 -8.18
N GLU A 162 -9.09 13.99 -8.23
CA GLU A 162 -9.82 13.86 -9.49
C GLU A 162 -9.42 14.97 -10.47
N ASN A 163 -9.37 14.60 -11.75
CA ASN A 163 -9.00 15.47 -12.88
C ASN A 163 -7.55 15.99 -12.83
N THR A 164 -6.65 15.37 -12.08
CA THR A 164 -5.22 15.64 -12.13
C THR A 164 -4.49 14.61 -12.98
N SER A 165 -3.39 15.02 -13.62
CA SER A 165 -2.46 14.07 -14.24
C SER A 165 -1.68 13.32 -13.17
N CYS A 166 -1.31 12.08 -13.46
CA CYS A 166 -0.44 11.28 -12.63
C CYS A 166 0.49 10.43 -13.51
N ASN A 167 1.69 10.13 -13.02
CA ASN A 167 2.67 9.40 -13.78
C ASN A 167 3.21 8.21 -12.97
N ILE A 168 3.62 7.15 -13.66
CA ILE A 168 4.47 6.10 -13.10
C ILE A 168 5.68 6.79 -12.45
N ASN A 169 6.26 6.20 -11.41
CA ASN A 169 7.31 6.75 -10.54
C ASN A 169 6.80 7.77 -9.49
N GLU A 170 5.54 8.19 -9.55
CA GLU A 170 4.94 9.01 -8.50
C GLU A 170 4.23 8.15 -7.45
N HIS A 171 4.14 8.68 -6.24
CA HIS A 171 3.39 8.01 -5.18
C HIS A 171 1.89 8.28 -5.29
N LEU A 172 1.10 7.21 -5.32
CA LEU A 172 -0.35 7.30 -5.17
C LEU A 172 -0.75 7.57 -3.72
N GLY A 173 -0.01 6.99 -2.77
CA GLY A 173 -0.35 7.14 -1.36
C GLY A 173 0.44 6.26 -0.42
N PHE A 174 -0.11 6.03 0.76
CA PHE A 174 0.50 5.23 1.81
C PHE A 174 -0.56 4.55 2.69
N ILE A 175 -0.37 3.27 3.02
CA ILE A 175 -1.24 2.52 3.93
C ILE A 175 -0.42 2.13 5.17
N LYS A 176 -0.93 2.40 6.38
CA LYS A 176 -0.19 2.13 7.62
C LYS A 176 -0.59 0.78 8.23
N PHE A 177 0.37 -0.17 8.38
CA PHE A 177 0.30 -1.45 9.09
C PHE A 177 -0.63 -2.53 8.52
N GLY A 178 -0.05 -3.44 7.71
CA GLY A 178 -0.70 -4.65 7.21
C GLY A 178 -1.90 -4.34 6.33
N SER A 179 -1.72 -4.41 5.03
CA SER A 179 -2.65 -3.86 4.06
C SER A 179 -2.71 -4.73 2.81
N ARG A 180 -3.61 -4.39 1.93
CA ARG A 180 -3.77 -5.00 0.63
C ARG A 180 -4.03 -3.92 -0.41
N VAL A 181 -3.53 -4.11 -1.59
CA VAL A 181 -3.89 -3.31 -2.76
C VAL A 181 -4.53 -4.22 -3.78
N ASP A 182 -5.72 -3.83 -4.26
CA ASP A 182 -6.38 -4.50 -5.38
C ASP A 182 -6.25 -3.62 -6.63
N LEU A 183 -5.83 -4.24 -7.73
CA LEU A 183 -5.90 -3.68 -9.07
C LEU A 183 -7.07 -4.34 -9.80
N PHE A 184 -7.88 -3.52 -10.48
CA PHE A 184 -8.91 -3.96 -11.40
C PHE A 184 -8.54 -3.46 -12.78
N ILE A 185 -8.20 -4.39 -13.68
CA ILE A 185 -7.70 -4.12 -15.02
C ILE A 185 -8.64 -4.73 -16.07
N PRO A 186 -8.60 -4.28 -17.33
CA PRO A 186 -9.40 -4.88 -18.40
C PRO A 186 -9.16 -6.39 -18.52
N MET A 187 -10.21 -7.14 -18.87
CA MET A 187 -10.16 -8.61 -19.03
C MET A 187 -9.21 -9.07 -20.14
N GLU A 188 -8.96 -8.18 -21.10
CA GLU A 188 -8.12 -8.44 -22.27
C GLU A 188 -6.61 -8.27 -21.97
N SER A 189 -6.26 -7.79 -20.80
CA SER A 189 -4.85 -7.56 -20.42
C SER A 189 -4.10 -8.88 -20.30
N GLU A 190 -2.89 -8.92 -20.85
CA GLU A 190 -1.95 -10.02 -20.63
C GLU A 190 -1.31 -9.86 -19.25
N ILE A 191 -1.38 -10.89 -18.41
CA ILE A 191 -0.90 -10.84 -17.03
C ILE A 191 0.47 -11.50 -16.95
N PHE A 192 1.45 -10.80 -16.38
CA PHE A 192 2.85 -11.21 -16.27
C PHE A 192 3.25 -11.71 -14.89
N VAL A 193 2.32 -11.82 -13.95
CA VAL A 193 2.57 -12.28 -12.58
C VAL A 193 1.73 -13.50 -12.25
N ASP A 194 2.26 -14.36 -11.38
CA ASP A 194 1.58 -15.56 -10.90
C ASP A 194 1.06 -15.42 -9.47
N LEU A 195 0.07 -16.26 -9.13
CA LEU A 195 -0.43 -16.35 -7.75
C LEU A 195 0.68 -16.81 -6.79
N GLY A 196 0.89 -16.04 -5.73
CA GLY A 196 1.95 -16.27 -4.76
C GLY A 196 3.29 -15.60 -5.12
N GLU A 197 3.40 -14.96 -6.27
CA GLU A 197 4.60 -14.24 -6.67
C GLU A 197 4.83 -12.99 -5.81
N ALA A 198 6.11 -12.64 -5.59
CA ALA A 198 6.49 -11.43 -4.88
C ALA A 198 6.55 -10.25 -5.86
N THR A 199 5.94 -9.14 -5.48
CA THR A 199 5.99 -7.89 -6.25
C THR A 199 6.85 -6.85 -5.56
N ILE A 200 7.54 -6.04 -6.35
CA ILE A 200 8.26 -4.84 -5.94
C ILE A 200 7.53 -3.64 -6.56
N GLY A 201 6.98 -2.80 -5.68
CA GLY A 201 6.23 -1.61 -6.12
C GLY A 201 7.10 -0.69 -6.97
N ASN A 202 6.55 -0.17 -8.05
CA ASN A 202 7.22 0.64 -9.06
C ASN A 202 8.38 -0.05 -9.82
N GLU A 203 8.43 -1.40 -9.82
CA GLU A 203 9.44 -2.15 -10.58
C GLU A 203 8.84 -3.36 -11.30
N THR A 204 7.98 -4.15 -10.63
CA THR A 204 7.39 -5.35 -11.21
C THR A 204 6.31 -4.99 -12.23
N ILE A 205 6.38 -5.54 -13.44
CA ILE A 205 5.31 -5.42 -14.44
C ILE A 205 4.19 -6.39 -14.08
N ILE A 206 2.96 -5.90 -14.03
CA ILE A 206 1.76 -6.69 -13.71
C ILE A 206 1.04 -7.15 -14.98
N ALA A 207 0.89 -6.24 -15.95
CA ALA A 207 0.17 -6.51 -17.19
C ALA A 207 0.59 -5.55 -18.30
#